data_2e6f73694e91aed94a540c8eea4b944c
#
_entry.id   2e6f73694e91aed94a540c8eea4b944c
#
_cell.length_a   1.000
_cell.length_b   1.000
_cell.length_c   1.000
_cell.angle_alpha   90.00
_cell.angle_beta   90.00
_cell.angle_gamma   90.00
#
_symmetry.space_group_name_H-M   'P 1'
#
loop_
_entity.id
_entity.type
_entity.pdbx_description
1 polymer ?
#
loop_
_entity_poly.entity_id
_entity_poly.type
_entity_poly.pdbx_seq_one_letter_code
_entity_poly.pdbx_strand_id
1 'polypeptide(L)'
;MAEAAGTSPIRLSQELTIFHDVAKALTSSLNLDSILQTIMEKMAEYFRPDTWSLLMVDEEKDELYFAIAVGAAAEVLAKARLKVGEGIAGWVAKHGQVLIVPDVQSDPRFSSRLDEITRVQTRSVICVPLRSKHRVLGVIQLINANVGLTEQELFFLQALCDYAAISIENARAVEKIQELTITDDCTGLFNARHLHKTLETEVYRSARFGYQFSVIFIDLDHFKMVNDTHGHLVGSRLLAEVGYLIKAQLRLIDFAFRYGGDEFVVLLPQTPKDQAVVVAKRLQDSLRSGAFCSEQGLNLSVRASMGLATFPHDAQTPHDIIRQADEMMYMVKNTTRDNIGIASRGLMEP
;
A
#
# COMPACT_ATOMS: atom_id res chain seq x y z
N MET A 1 39.36 -28.51 -31.87
CA MET A 1 38.07 -28.14 -32.49
C MET A 1 37.04 -28.17 -31.36
N ALA A 2 36.71 -27.03 -30.82
CA ALA A 2 35.68 -26.93 -29.79
C ALA A 2 34.33 -26.83 -30.53
N GLU A 3 33.46 -27.81 -30.32
CA GLU A 3 32.08 -27.78 -30.78
C GLU A 3 31.38 -26.61 -30.07
N ALA A 4 30.98 -25.61 -30.83
CA ALA A 4 30.06 -24.59 -30.39
C ALA A 4 28.73 -25.29 -30.03
N ALA A 5 28.43 -25.43 -28.76
CA ALA A 5 27.12 -25.88 -28.27
C ALA A 5 26.07 -24.84 -28.71
N GLY A 6 25.53 -25.03 -29.90
CA GLY A 6 24.46 -24.21 -30.45
C GLY A 6 23.20 -24.35 -29.58
N THR A 7 22.71 -23.24 -29.11
CA THR A 7 21.45 -23.16 -28.37
C THR A 7 20.35 -23.77 -29.24
N SER A 8 19.62 -24.75 -28.70
CA SER A 8 18.50 -25.37 -29.40
C SER A 8 17.48 -24.29 -29.80
N PRO A 9 16.97 -24.23 -31.04
CA PRO A 9 15.96 -23.27 -31.47
C PRO A 9 14.71 -23.24 -30.58
N ILE A 10 14.42 -24.36 -29.93
CA ILE A 10 13.29 -24.50 -29.00
C ILE A 10 13.52 -23.69 -27.69
N ARG A 11 14.77 -23.69 -27.18
CA ARG A 11 15.10 -22.92 -25.94
C ARG A 11 15.07 -21.41 -26.21
N LEU A 12 15.60 -20.94 -27.33
CA LEU A 12 15.54 -19.53 -27.70
C LEU A 12 14.08 -19.04 -27.83
N SER A 13 13.21 -19.88 -28.39
CA SER A 13 11.78 -19.57 -28.50
C SER A 13 11.11 -19.48 -27.12
N GLN A 14 11.50 -20.34 -26.17
CA GLN A 14 10.98 -20.27 -24.78
C GLN A 14 11.45 -19.02 -24.05
N GLU A 15 12.72 -18.65 -24.14
CA GLU A 15 13.27 -17.43 -23.54
C GLU A 15 12.55 -16.18 -24.07
N LEU A 16 12.34 -16.08 -25.38
CA LEU A 16 11.61 -14.98 -26.01
C LEU A 16 10.15 -14.91 -25.53
N THR A 17 9.49 -16.06 -25.37
CA THR A 17 8.12 -16.12 -24.85
C THR A 17 8.07 -15.63 -23.40
N ILE A 18 9.00 -16.05 -22.56
CA ILE A 18 9.08 -15.61 -21.16
C ILE A 18 9.35 -14.10 -21.09
N PHE A 19 10.28 -13.57 -21.89
CA PHE A 19 10.51 -12.12 -21.96
C PHE A 19 9.26 -11.35 -22.39
N HIS A 20 8.52 -11.88 -23.37
CA HIS A 20 7.26 -11.27 -23.79
C HIS A 20 6.21 -11.24 -22.65
N ASP A 21 6.04 -12.36 -21.96
CA ASP A 21 5.09 -12.48 -20.85
C ASP A 21 5.45 -11.53 -19.70
N VAL A 22 6.72 -11.47 -19.33
CA VAL A 22 7.24 -10.57 -18.31
C VAL A 22 7.07 -9.10 -18.73
N ALA A 23 7.44 -8.75 -19.95
CA ALA A 23 7.27 -7.38 -20.47
C ALA A 23 5.79 -6.98 -20.51
N LYS A 24 4.90 -7.89 -20.87
CA LYS A 24 3.45 -7.68 -20.82
C LYS A 24 2.95 -7.47 -19.39
N ALA A 25 3.41 -8.27 -18.42
CA ALA A 25 3.06 -8.09 -17.01
C ALA A 25 3.49 -6.72 -16.49
N LEU A 26 4.72 -6.28 -16.82
CA LEU A 26 5.27 -4.96 -16.47
C LEU A 26 4.46 -3.79 -17.00
N THR A 27 3.86 -3.94 -18.19
CA THR A 27 3.13 -2.86 -18.86
C THR A 27 1.63 -2.88 -18.57
N SER A 28 1.07 -4.01 -18.14
CA SER A 28 -0.36 -4.20 -17.95
C SER A 28 -0.82 -4.15 -16.51
N SER A 29 0.09 -4.23 -15.53
CA SER A 29 -0.23 -4.21 -14.11
C SER A 29 0.60 -3.17 -13.37
N LEU A 30 -0.04 -2.44 -12.45
CA LEU A 30 0.62 -1.58 -11.45
C LEU A 30 0.80 -2.31 -10.12
N ASN A 31 0.33 -3.56 -10.02
CA ASN A 31 0.45 -4.36 -8.81
C ASN A 31 1.79 -5.08 -8.78
N LEU A 32 2.67 -4.65 -7.88
CA LEU A 32 4.02 -5.20 -7.72
C LEU A 32 4.00 -6.71 -7.42
N ASP A 33 3.13 -7.17 -6.53
CA ASP A 33 3.07 -8.57 -6.11
C ASP A 33 2.75 -9.47 -7.31
N SER A 34 1.78 -9.07 -8.15
CA SER A 34 1.40 -9.78 -9.36
C SER A 34 2.56 -9.87 -10.38
N ILE A 35 3.31 -8.78 -10.54
CA ILE A 35 4.48 -8.73 -11.44
C ILE A 35 5.58 -9.67 -10.94
N LEU A 36 5.94 -9.54 -9.66
CA LEU A 36 6.98 -10.37 -9.04
C LEU A 36 6.60 -11.85 -9.09
N GLN A 37 5.35 -12.18 -8.78
CA GLN A 37 4.85 -13.54 -8.87
C GLN A 37 4.97 -14.10 -10.30
N THR A 38 4.59 -13.33 -11.32
CA THR A 38 4.74 -13.74 -12.74
C THR A 38 6.20 -14.02 -13.08
N ILE A 39 7.12 -13.12 -12.71
CA ILE A 39 8.56 -13.31 -12.97
C ILE A 39 9.05 -14.59 -12.28
N MET A 40 8.69 -14.78 -11.03
CA MET A 40 9.13 -15.92 -10.24
C MET A 40 8.56 -17.25 -10.75
N GLU A 41 7.30 -17.28 -11.17
CA GLU A 41 6.68 -18.46 -11.80
C GLU A 41 7.39 -18.83 -13.11
N LYS A 42 7.70 -17.84 -13.94
CA LYS A 42 8.43 -18.08 -15.19
C LYS A 42 9.86 -18.55 -14.98
N MET A 43 10.54 -18.03 -13.97
CA MET A 43 11.86 -18.54 -13.55
C MET A 43 11.78 -19.99 -13.08
N ALA A 44 10.77 -20.33 -12.27
CA ALA A 44 10.56 -21.69 -11.77
C ALA A 44 10.23 -22.68 -12.91
N GLU A 45 9.43 -22.28 -13.88
CA GLU A 45 9.09 -23.07 -15.06
C GLU A 45 10.34 -23.40 -15.89
N TYR A 46 11.24 -22.43 -16.06
CA TYR A 46 12.45 -22.58 -16.89
C TYR A 46 13.59 -23.31 -16.17
N PHE A 47 13.91 -22.90 -14.93
CA PHE A 47 15.06 -23.43 -14.17
C PHE A 47 14.74 -24.64 -13.30
N ARG A 48 13.45 -24.92 -13.04
CA ARG A 48 12.93 -26.06 -12.29
C ARG A 48 13.64 -26.36 -10.97
N PRO A 49 13.76 -25.38 -10.07
CA PRO A 49 14.34 -25.58 -8.76
C PRO A 49 13.40 -26.40 -7.86
N ASP A 50 13.92 -27.10 -6.83
CA ASP A 50 13.09 -27.75 -5.80
C ASP A 50 12.32 -26.67 -5.00
N THR A 51 13.00 -25.59 -4.66
CA THR A 51 12.41 -24.41 -4.01
C THR A 51 13.05 -23.13 -4.53
N TRP A 52 12.32 -22.04 -4.44
CA TRP A 52 12.83 -20.71 -4.78
C TRP A 52 12.28 -19.64 -3.86
N SER A 53 13.01 -18.56 -3.71
CA SER A 53 12.62 -17.46 -2.85
C SER A 53 13.14 -16.12 -3.38
N LEU A 54 12.36 -15.08 -3.08
CA LEU A 54 12.74 -13.68 -3.21
C LEU A 54 12.93 -13.11 -1.81
N LEU A 55 14.15 -12.69 -1.52
CA LEU A 55 14.49 -12.00 -0.27
C LEU A 55 14.70 -10.51 -0.58
N MET A 56 14.12 -9.65 0.23
CA MET A 56 14.29 -8.20 0.14
C MET A 56 15.18 -7.68 1.25
N VAL A 57 15.95 -6.65 0.97
CA VAL A 57 16.78 -5.96 1.97
C VAL A 57 15.91 -4.96 2.74
N ASP A 58 15.91 -5.10 4.07
CA ASP A 58 15.45 -4.09 5.02
C ASP A 58 16.68 -3.20 5.37
N GLU A 59 16.75 -2.02 4.76
CA GLU A 59 17.88 -1.11 4.92
C GLU A 59 17.99 -0.52 6.34
N GLU A 60 16.88 -0.43 7.09
CA GLU A 60 16.87 0.12 8.44
C GLU A 60 17.45 -0.88 9.45
N LYS A 61 17.21 -2.18 9.24
CA LYS A 61 17.63 -3.24 10.14
C LYS A 61 18.91 -3.96 9.68
N ASP A 62 19.39 -3.66 8.48
CA ASP A 62 20.49 -4.38 7.82
C ASP A 62 20.26 -5.91 7.74
N GLU A 63 19.00 -6.27 7.39
CA GLU A 63 18.52 -7.66 7.33
C GLU A 63 17.86 -7.96 5.99
N LEU A 64 17.79 -9.25 5.67
CA LEU A 64 16.99 -9.80 4.57
C LEU A 64 15.72 -10.46 5.13
N TYR A 65 14.59 -10.22 4.50
CA TYR A 65 13.34 -10.92 4.77
C TYR A 65 12.79 -11.60 3.52
N PHE A 66 12.11 -12.72 3.70
CA PHE A 66 11.47 -13.45 2.61
C PHE A 66 10.19 -12.73 2.20
N ALA A 67 10.21 -12.05 1.05
CA ALA A 67 9.03 -11.44 0.45
C ALA A 67 8.15 -12.50 -0.25
N ILE A 68 8.80 -13.43 -0.96
CA ILE A 68 8.14 -14.57 -1.61
C ILE A 68 8.97 -15.83 -1.31
N ALA A 69 8.32 -16.90 -0.94
CA ALA A 69 8.92 -18.22 -0.81
C ALA A 69 7.97 -19.27 -1.37
N VAL A 70 8.48 -20.18 -2.19
CA VAL A 70 7.70 -21.28 -2.78
C VAL A 70 8.39 -22.61 -2.51
N GLY A 71 7.61 -23.60 -2.11
CA GLY A 71 8.05 -24.93 -1.72
C GLY A 71 7.48 -25.33 -0.36
N ALA A 72 7.86 -26.51 0.11
CA ALA A 72 7.28 -27.16 1.29
C ALA A 72 7.45 -26.37 2.62
N ALA A 73 8.35 -25.39 2.66
CA ALA A 73 8.67 -24.62 3.88
C ALA A 73 8.34 -23.11 3.79
N ALA A 74 7.50 -22.70 2.84
CA ALA A 74 7.20 -21.28 2.55
C ALA A 74 6.70 -20.53 3.79
N GLU A 75 5.79 -21.10 4.58
CA GLU A 75 5.23 -20.47 5.78
C GLU A 75 6.28 -20.22 6.88
N VAL A 76 7.25 -21.13 7.00
CA VAL A 76 8.34 -21.02 7.97
C VAL A 76 9.32 -19.94 7.53
N LEU A 77 9.67 -19.93 6.24
CA LEU A 77 10.59 -18.96 5.65
C LEU A 77 10.04 -17.52 5.72
N ALA A 78 8.75 -17.33 5.56
CA ALA A 78 8.13 -15.99 5.66
C ALA A 78 8.42 -15.27 6.99
N LYS A 79 8.68 -16.01 8.08
CA LYS A 79 9.01 -15.47 9.40
C LYS A 79 10.51 -15.35 9.64
N ALA A 80 11.34 -15.94 8.78
CA ALA A 80 12.80 -15.95 8.95
C ALA A 80 13.41 -14.62 8.52
N ARG A 81 14.54 -14.28 9.14
CA ARG A 81 15.38 -13.13 8.80
C ARG A 81 16.83 -13.56 8.75
N LEU A 82 17.61 -12.96 7.85
CA LEU A 82 19.05 -13.16 7.71
C LEU A 82 19.73 -11.81 7.79
N LYS A 83 20.90 -11.73 8.39
CA LYS A 83 21.69 -10.51 8.34
C LYS A 83 22.33 -10.33 6.96
N VAL A 84 22.52 -9.09 6.54
CA VAL A 84 23.30 -8.79 5.34
C VAL A 84 24.73 -9.29 5.57
N GLY A 85 25.22 -10.18 4.69
CA GLY A 85 26.48 -10.90 4.84
C GLY A 85 26.35 -12.30 5.45
N GLU A 86 25.23 -12.69 6.02
CA GLU A 86 24.98 -14.02 6.58
C GLU A 86 24.55 -15.01 5.50
N GLY A 87 25.25 -16.12 5.40
CA GLY A 87 24.93 -17.17 4.44
C GLY A 87 25.17 -16.75 2.98
N ILE A 88 24.73 -17.58 2.05
CA ILE A 88 24.88 -17.34 0.61
C ILE A 88 24.06 -16.11 0.18
N ALA A 89 22.79 -16.04 0.59
CA ALA A 89 21.92 -14.92 0.24
C ALA A 89 22.41 -13.59 0.81
N GLY A 90 22.82 -13.56 2.08
CA GLY A 90 23.38 -12.37 2.71
C GLY A 90 24.71 -11.93 2.08
N TRP A 91 25.54 -12.87 1.67
CA TRP A 91 26.78 -12.56 0.95
C TRP A 91 26.47 -11.89 -0.40
N VAL A 92 25.52 -12.45 -1.17
CA VAL A 92 25.11 -11.88 -2.47
C VAL A 92 24.50 -10.50 -2.28
N ALA A 93 23.67 -10.31 -1.25
CA ALA A 93 23.11 -9.00 -0.92
C ALA A 93 24.19 -7.95 -0.62
N LYS A 94 25.23 -8.34 0.10
CA LYS A 94 26.33 -7.46 0.48
C LYS A 94 27.25 -7.09 -0.69
N HIS A 95 27.57 -8.05 -1.55
CA HIS A 95 28.57 -7.88 -2.61
C HIS A 95 27.97 -7.55 -3.98
N GLY A 96 26.68 -7.79 -4.18
CA GLY A 96 25.99 -7.54 -5.45
C GLY A 96 26.48 -8.42 -6.60
N GLN A 97 27.03 -9.59 -6.31
CA GLN A 97 27.57 -10.52 -7.30
C GLN A 97 26.75 -11.79 -7.34
N VAL A 98 26.54 -12.32 -8.55
CA VAL A 98 25.88 -13.63 -8.73
C VAL A 98 26.76 -14.71 -8.11
N LEU A 99 26.13 -15.66 -7.45
CA LEU A 99 26.80 -16.80 -6.85
C LEU A 99 26.10 -18.09 -7.26
N ILE A 100 26.87 -19.00 -7.87
CA ILE A 100 26.43 -20.35 -8.22
C ILE A 100 27.28 -21.32 -7.39
N VAL A 101 26.63 -22.08 -6.50
CA VAL A 101 27.27 -23.02 -5.60
C VAL A 101 26.77 -24.42 -5.92
N PRO A 102 27.56 -25.25 -6.60
CA PRO A 102 27.17 -26.61 -6.98
C PRO A 102 27.06 -27.57 -5.79
N ASP A 103 27.89 -27.37 -4.77
CA ASP A 103 27.86 -28.12 -3.53
C ASP A 103 28.00 -27.17 -2.35
N VAL A 104 26.90 -26.91 -1.66
CA VAL A 104 26.86 -25.97 -0.54
C VAL A 104 27.67 -26.45 0.67
N GLN A 105 27.87 -27.76 0.83
CA GLN A 105 28.61 -28.32 1.95
C GLN A 105 30.13 -27.98 1.88
N SER A 106 30.62 -27.72 0.68
CA SER A 106 32.00 -27.29 0.43
C SER A 106 32.20 -25.77 0.49
N ASP A 107 31.12 -24.98 0.56
CA ASP A 107 31.22 -23.52 0.55
C ASP A 107 31.20 -22.95 1.98
N PRO A 108 32.22 -22.24 2.42
CA PRO A 108 32.32 -21.71 3.79
C PRO A 108 31.26 -20.63 4.11
N ARG A 109 30.57 -20.10 3.13
CA ARG A 109 29.46 -19.13 3.30
C ARG A 109 28.14 -19.81 3.61
N PHE A 110 28.03 -21.12 3.40
CA PHE A 110 26.78 -21.83 3.65
C PHE A 110 26.48 -21.89 5.16
N SER A 111 25.20 -21.68 5.51
CA SER A 111 24.67 -21.85 6.85
C SER A 111 23.51 -22.85 6.85
N SER A 112 23.63 -23.93 7.62
CA SER A 112 22.60 -24.95 7.77
C SER A 112 21.36 -24.50 8.55
N ARG A 113 21.39 -23.32 9.14
CA ARG A 113 20.34 -22.81 10.02
C ARG A 113 18.94 -22.84 9.39
N LEU A 114 18.82 -22.50 8.09
CA LEU A 114 17.55 -22.57 7.41
C LEU A 114 17.13 -24.00 7.09
N ASP A 115 18.07 -24.86 6.70
CA ASP A 115 17.82 -26.30 6.45
C ASP A 115 17.27 -27.00 7.70
N GLU A 116 17.82 -26.67 8.88
CA GLU A 116 17.35 -27.22 10.17
C GLU A 116 15.91 -26.82 10.49
N ILE A 117 15.54 -25.58 10.18
CA ILE A 117 14.19 -25.03 10.44
C ILE A 117 13.18 -25.56 9.39
N THR A 118 13.59 -25.61 8.13
CA THR A 118 12.72 -25.94 7.00
C THR A 118 12.64 -27.45 6.74
N ARG A 119 13.60 -28.23 7.26
CA ARG A 119 13.80 -29.65 6.96
C ARG A 119 14.03 -29.93 5.46
N VAL A 120 14.46 -28.92 4.72
CA VAL A 120 14.86 -29.02 3.31
C VAL A 120 16.38 -29.19 3.28
N GLN A 121 16.85 -30.21 2.56
CA GLN A 121 18.28 -30.41 2.36
C GLN A 121 18.76 -29.60 1.16
N THR A 122 19.46 -28.52 1.40
CA THR A 122 20.09 -27.72 0.35
C THR A 122 21.37 -28.44 -0.13
N ARG A 123 21.43 -28.70 -1.42
CA ARG A 123 22.59 -29.32 -2.09
C ARG A 123 23.32 -28.29 -2.95
N SER A 124 22.58 -27.54 -3.73
CA SER A 124 23.08 -26.51 -4.61
C SER A 124 22.23 -25.24 -4.53
N VAL A 125 22.86 -24.10 -4.82
CA VAL A 125 22.18 -22.80 -4.81
C VAL A 125 22.66 -21.95 -5.98
N ILE A 126 21.70 -21.33 -6.66
CA ILE A 126 21.93 -20.21 -7.55
C ILE A 126 21.33 -18.99 -6.86
N CYS A 127 22.13 -17.98 -6.60
CA CYS A 127 21.71 -16.75 -5.93
C CYS A 127 22.08 -15.53 -6.77
N VAL A 128 21.09 -14.74 -7.16
CA VAL A 128 21.25 -13.60 -8.07
C VAL A 128 20.75 -12.32 -7.39
N PRO A 129 21.53 -11.24 -7.38
CA PRO A 129 21.11 -9.98 -6.78
C PRO A 129 20.10 -9.25 -7.67
N LEU A 130 19.10 -8.65 -7.06
CA LEU A 130 18.24 -7.63 -7.66
C LEU A 130 18.93 -6.28 -7.51
N ARG A 131 19.57 -5.81 -8.55
CA ARG A 131 20.36 -4.58 -8.51
C ARG A 131 19.60 -3.40 -9.10
N SER A 132 19.58 -2.34 -8.35
CA SER A 132 19.30 -1.01 -8.85
C SER A 132 20.59 -0.21 -8.86
N LYS A 133 20.69 0.77 -9.75
CA LYS A 133 21.85 1.63 -10.08
C LYS A 133 23.06 1.59 -9.12
N HIS A 134 22.84 1.65 -7.80
CA HIS A 134 23.90 1.76 -6.81
C HIS A 134 23.74 0.85 -5.57
N ARG A 135 22.66 0.03 -5.53
CA ARG A 135 22.35 -0.81 -4.37
C ARG A 135 21.71 -2.13 -4.75
N VAL A 136 21.79 -3.08 -3.86
CA VAL A 136 21.07 -4.36 -3.95
C VAL A 136 19.74 -4.21 -3.22
N LEU A 137 18.63 -4.36 -3.93
CA LEU A 137 17.26 -4.29 -3.39
C LEU A 137 16.85 -5.59 -2.70
N GLY A 138 17.42 -6.70 -3.16
CA GLY A 138 17.11 -8.05 -2.72
C GLY A 138 17.92 -9.09 -3.46
N VAL A 139 17.59 -10.34 -3.25
CA VAL A 139 18.21 -11.49 -3.93
C VAL A 139 17.15 -12.51 -4.30
N ILE A 140 17.32 -13.13 -5.47
CA ILE A 140 16.55 -14.32 -5.85
C ILE A 140 17.42 -15.54 -5.63
N GLN A 141 16.85 -16.55 -4.99
CA GLN A 141 17.53 -17.77 -4.64
C GLN A 141 16.79 -18.97 -5.22
N LEU A 142 17.49 -19.78 -6.02
CA LEU A 142 17.00 -21.04 -6.57
C LEU A 142 17.77 -22.17 -5.88
N ILE A 143 17.06 -23.06 -5.19
CA ILE A 143 17.63 -24.14 -4.41
C ILE A 143 17.46 -25.45 -5.17
N ASN A 144 18.54 -26.24 -5.25
CA ASN A 144 18.59 -27.52 -5.94
C ASN A 144 18.21 -27.45 -7.43
N ALA A 145 18.43 -26.28 -8.05
CA ALA A 145 18.31 -26.13 -9.50
C ALA A 145 19.53 -26.75 -10.22
N ASN A 146 19.41 -26.93 -11.53
CA ASN A 146 20.57 -27.27 -12.35
C ASN A 146 21.59 -26.12 -12.32
N VAL A 147 22.76 -26.36 -11.75
CA VAL A 147 23.82 -25.36 -11.61
C VAL A 147 24.76 -25.28 -12.80
N GLY A 148 24.67 -26.21 -13.75
CA GLY A 148 25.46 -26.21 -15.00
C GLY A 148 24.85 -25.24 -16.03
N LEU A 149 24.64 -23.96 -15.65
CA LEU A 149 24.09 -22.95 -16.55
C LEU A 149 25.11 -22.57 -17.62
N THR A 150 24.63 -22.45 -18.84
CA THR A 150 25.37 -21.81 -19.94
C THR A 150 25.45 -20.29 -19.68
N GLU A 151 26.38 -19.61 -20.36
CA GLU A 151 26.47 -18.14 -20.29
C GLU A 151 25.15 -17.46 -20.70
N GLN A 152 24.45 -18.03 -21.69
CA GLN A 152 23.17 -17.51 -22.15
C GLN A 152 22.08 -17.68 -21.08
N GLU A 153 21.98 -18.83 -20.41
CA GLU A 153 21.01 -19.06 -19.34
C GLU A 153 21.29 -18.16 -18.13
N LEU A 154 22.56 -17.92 -17.82
CA LEU A 154 22.93 -16.98 -16.77
C LEU A 154 22.55 -15.55 -17.13
N PHE A 155 22.80 -15.12 -18.37
CA PHE A 155 22.39 -13.82 -18.87
C PHE A 155 20.87 -13.66 -18.81
N PHE A 156 20.12 -14.68 -19.21
CA PHE A 156 18.67 -14.71 -19.15
C PHE A 156 18.14 -14.55 -17.71
N LEU A 157 18.72 -15.30 -16.78
CA LEU A 157 18.38 -15.20 -15.35
C LEU A 157 18.66 -13.81 -14.79
N GLN A 158 19.81 -13.22 -15.14
CA GLN A 158 20.16 -11.85 -14.74
C GLN A 158 19.19 -10.83 -15.31
N ALA A 159 18.82 -10.95 -16.57
CA ALA A 159 17.84 -10.05 -17.20
C ALA A 159 16.46 -10.09 -16.51
N LEU A 160 15.99 -11.29 -16.13
CA LEU A 160 14.75 -11.41 -15.35
C LEU A 160 14.87 -10.75 -13.96
N CYS A 161 16.02 -10.87 -13.32
CA CYS A 161 16.29 -10.19 -12.03
C CYS A 161 16.32 -8.66 -12.20
N ASP A 162 16.88 -8.15 -13.32
CA ASP A 162 16.89 -6.72 -13.62
C ASP A 162 15.46 -6.19 -13.85
N TYR A 163 14.59 -6.93 -14.54
CA TYR A 163 13.17 -6.58 -14.66
C TYR A 163 12.46 -6.56 -13.31
N ALA A 164 12.73 -7.53 -12.43
CA ALA A 164 12.17 -7.52 -11.09
C ALA A 164 12.65 -6.29 -10.29
N ALA A 165 13.93 -5.95 -10.37
CA ALA A 165 14.51 -4.78 -9.71
C ALA A 165 13.86 -3.47 -10.20
N ILE A 166 13.68 -3.30 -11.51
CA ILE A 166 13.02 -2.13 -12.12
C ILE A 166 11.58 -2.04 -11.63
N SER A 167 10.86 -3.16 -11.56
CA SER A 167 9.46 -3.20 -11.08
C SER A 167 9.34 -2.75 -9.63
N ILE A 168 10.23 -3.23 -8.77
CA ILE A 168 10.29 -2.87 -7.35
C ILE A 168 10.59 -1.37 -7.20
N GLU A 169 11.54 -0.83 -7.96
CA GLU A 169 11.85 0.60 -7.91
C GLU A 169 10.69 1.47 -8.39
N ASN A 170 10.06 1.10 -9.49
CA ASN A 170 8.90 1.83 -10.02
C ASN A 170 7.76 1.84 -8.99
N ALA A 171 7.45 0.69 -8.38
CA ALA A 171 6.41 0.62 -7.35
C ALA A 171 6.74 1.49 -6.13
N ARG A 172 7.98 1.44 -5.63
CA ARG A 172 8.43 2.31 -4.52
C ARG A 172 8.40 3.79 -4.89
N ALA A 173 8.75 4.14 -6.13
CA ALA A 173 8.68 5.52 -6.61
C ALA A 173 7.23 6.02 -6.66
N VAL A 174 6.30 5.21 -7.18
CA VAL A 174 4.87 5.52 -7.20
C VAL A 174 4.32 5.68 -5.79
N GLU A 175 4.64 4.76 -4.87
CA GLU A 175 4.25 4.85 -3.47
C GLU A 175 4.78 6.13 -2.81
N LYS A 176 6.05 6.48 -3.10
CA LYS A 176 6.65 7.72 -2.59
C LYS A 176 5.98 8.98 -3.14
N ILE A 177 5.64 8.99 -4.43
CA ILE A 177 4.86 10.08 -5.03
C ILE A 177 3.48 10.19 -4.36
N GLN A 178 2.80 9.07 -4.15
CA GLN A 178 1.51 9.04 -3.44
C GLN A 178 1.63 9.50 -1.99
N GLU A 179 2.76 9.20 -1.31
CA GLU A 179 3.05 9.74 0.01
C GLU A 179 3.22 11.26 0.04
N LEU A 180 3.75 11.84 -1.03
CA LEU A 180 3.95 13.28 -1.15
C LEU A 180 2.66 14.02 -1.54
N THR A 181 1.67 13.34 -2.12
CA THR A 181 0.38 13.95 -2.41
C THR A 181 -0.43 14.08 -1.12
N ILE A 182 -0.89 15.28 -0.83
CA ILE A 182 -1.71 15.59 0.35
C ILE A 182 -3.18 15.75 0.00
N THR A 183 -3.53 15.70 -1.28
CA THR A 183 -4.89 15.89 -1.81
C THR A 183 -5.47 14.59 -2.37
N ASP A 184 -6.79 14.52 -2.38
CA ASP A 184 -7.58 13.50 -3.09
C ASP A 184 -7.87 13.98 -4.52
N ASP A 185 -7.51 13.17 -5.50
CA ASP A 185 -7.58 13.54 -6.92
C ASP A 185 -9.03 13.72 -7.43
N CYS A 186 -10.00 13.07 -6.81
CA CYS A 186 -11.41 13.16 -7.20
C CYS A 186 -12.06 14.47 -6.72
N THR A 187 -11.80 14.85 -5.46
CA THR A 187 -12.49 15.95 -4.79
C THR A 187 -11.66 17.22 -4.65
N GLY A 188 -10.34 17.13 -4.79
CA GLY A 188 -9.41 18.24 -4.53
C GLY A 188 -9.32 18.65 -3.04
N LEU A 189 -9.97 17.92 -2.15
CA LEU A 189 -9.80 18.04 -0.71
C LEU A 189 -8.50 17.37 -0.26
N PHE A 190 -8.11 17.57 1.00
CA PHE A 190 -7.03 16.79 1.58
C PHE A 190 -7.42 15.31 1.70
N ASN A 191 -6.45 14.40 1.60
CA ASN A 191 -6.68 12.97 1.72
C ASN A 191 -6.62 12.50 3.20
N ALA A 192 -7.03 11.25 3.45
CA ALA A 192 -7.03 10.64 4.78
C ALA A 192 -5.64 10.62 5.43
N ARG A 193 -4.57 10.42 4.65
CA ARG A 193 -3.19 10.42 5.17
C ARG A 193 -2.83 11.80 5.74
N HIS A 194 -3.18 12.87 5.04
CA HIS A 194 -2.95 14.23 5.52
C HIS A 194 -3.80 14.56 6.75
N LEU A 195 -5.01 14.00 6.88
CA LEU A 195 -5.84 14.11 8.08
C LEU A 195 -5.10 13.62 9.33
N HIS A 196 -4.54 12.41 9.30
CA HIS A 196 -3.83 11.85 10.47
C HIS A 196 -2.67 12.74 10.91
N LYS A 197 -1.84 13.19 9.96
CA LYS A 197 -0.72 14.10 10.24
C LYS A 197 -1.18 15.46 10.79
N THR A 198 -2.28 15.99 10.27
CA THR A 198 -2.84 17.28 10.71
C THR A 198 -3.41 17.14 12.12
N LEU A 199 -4.10 16.04 12.44
CA LEU A 199 -4.64 15.76 13.77
C LEU A 199 -3.55 15.63 14.84
N GLU A 200 -2.46 14.91 14.54
CA GLU A 200 -1.30 14.83 15.45
C GLU A 200 -0.78 16.23 15.81
N THR A 201 -0.64 17.07 14.79
CA THR A 201 -0.20 18.44 14.97
C THR A 201 -1.20 19.25 15.79
N GLU A 202 -2.49 19.09 15.54
CA GLU A 202 -3.54 19.86 16.21
C GLU A 202 -3.74 19.44 17.67
N VAL A 203 -3.63 18.15 17.98
CA VAL A 203 -3.61 17.63 19.36
C VAL A 203 -2.43 18.26 20.13
N TYR A 204 -1.24 18.27 19.54
CA TYR A 204 -0.07 18.90 20.18
C TYR A 204 -0.28 20.40 20.43
N ARG A 205 -0.84 21.12 19.44
CA ARG A 205 -1.16 22.56 19.58
C ARG A 205 -2.21 22.80 20.64
N SER A 206 -3.30 22.04 20.62
CA SER A 206 -4.38 22.13 21.61
C SER A 206 -3.87 21.91 23.03
N ALA A 207 -3.07 20.86 23.25
CA ALA A 207 -2.46 20.56 24.53
C ALA A 207 -1.51 21.70 25.02
N ARG A 208 -0.73 22.30 24.10
CA ARG A 208 0.22 23.35 24.43
C ARG A 208 -0.44 24.69 24.73
N PHE A 209 -1.47 25.05 23.97
CA PHE A 209 -2.08 26.38 24.02
C PHE A 209 -3.43 26.42 24.72
N GLY A 210 -3.95 25.27 25.17
CA GLY A 210 -5.16 25.18 25.99
C GLY A 210 -6.47 25.47 25.26
N TYR A 211 -6.52 25.29 23.91
CA TYR A 211 -7.76 25.47 23.16
C TYR A 211 -8.40 24.13 22.77
N GLN A 212 -9.68 24.20 22.40
CA GLN A 212 -10.43 23.08 21.89
C GLN A 212 -10.44 23.09 20.36
N PHE A 213 -10.49 21.90 19.76
CA PHE A 213 -10.80 21.73 18.35
C PHE A 213 -11.86 20.65 18.17
N SER A 214 -12.60 20.71 17.08
CA SER A 214 -13.67 19.75 16.82
C SER A 214 -13.45 19.04 15.48
N VAL A 215 -13.97 17.81 15.40
CA VAL A 215 -13.98 16.97 14.21
C VAL A 215 -15.42 16.63 13.86
N ILE A 216 -15.78 16.78 12.57
CA ILE A 216 -17.05 16.34 12.01
C ILE A 216 -16.76 15.23 11.02
N PHE A 217 -17.28 14.02 11.27
CA PHE A 217 -17.26 12.91 10.33
C PHE A 217 -18.57 12.90 9.54
N ILE A 218 -18.50 12.77 8.23
CA ILE A 218 -19.64 12.94 7.30
C ILE A 218 -19.67 11.73 6.37
N ASP A 219 -20.82 11.10 6.21
CA ASP A 219 -21.08 10.01 5.26
C ASP A 219 -22.30 10.37 4.41
N LEU A 220 -22.20 10.21 3.10
CA LEU A 220 -23.30 10.52 2.18
C LEU A 220 -24.34 9.41 2.17
N ASP A 221 -25.54 9.73 2.58
CA ASP A 221 -26.65 8.77 2.63
C ASP A 221 -27.01 8.28 1.23
N HIS A 222 -27.07 6.95 1.06
CA HIS A 222 -27.48 6.29 -0.18
C HIS A 222 -26.57 6.55 -1.40
N PHE A 223 -25.31 6.93 -1.23
CA PHE A 223 -24.39 7.19 -2.34
C PHE A 223 -24.23 5.98 -3.28
N LYS A 224 -24.22 4.75 -2.74
CA LYS A 224 -24.19 3.53 -3.56
C LYS A 224 -25.32 3.49 -4.58
N MET A 225 -26.52 3.93 -4.20
CA MET A 225 -27.68 3.95 -5.11
C MET A 225 -27.46 4.91 -6.29
N VAL A 226 -26.73 6.02 -6.09
CA VAL A 226 -26.35 6.93 -7.17
C VAL A 226 -25.42 6.22 -8.17
N ASN A 227 -24.41 5.49 -7.67
CA ASN A 227 -23.54 4.70 -8.54
C ASN A 227 -24.28 3.61 -9.29
N ASP A 228 -25.17 2.88 -8.60
CA ASP A 228 -25.93 1.78 -9.19
C ASP A 228 -26.93 2.30 -10.26
N THR A 229 -27.46 3.52 -10.11
CA THR A 229 -28.45 4.10 -11.02
C THR A 229 -27.82 4.87 -12.17
N HIS A 230 -26.77 5.67 -11.90
CA HIS A 230 -26.20 6.64 -12.85
C HIS A 230 -24.77 6.32 -13.27
N GLY A 231 -24.15 5.29 -12.69
CA GLY A 231 -22.80 4.86 -12.96
C GLY A 231 -21.73 5.62 -12.16
N HIS A 232 -20.53 5.02 -12.08
CA HIS A 232 -19.41 5.52 -11.27
C HIS A 232 -18.89 6.91 -11.69
N LEU A 233 -19.05 7.28 -12.96
CA LEU A 233 -18.62 8.61 -13.44
C LEU A 233 -19.46 9.72 -12.82
N VAL A 234 -20.79 9.52 -12.74
CA VAL A 234 -21.71 10.47 -12.07
C VAL A 234 -21.45 10.51 -10.57
N GLY A 235 -21.20 9.33 -9.94
CA GLY A 235 -20.82 9.29 -8.54
C GLY A 235 -19.53 10.04 -8.23
N SER A 236 -18.51 9.91 -9.06
CA SER A 236 -17.26 10.67 -8.91
C SER A 236 -17.47 12.18 -9.06
N ARG A 237 -18.30 12.59 -10.02
CA ARG A 237 -18.66 14.01 -10.19
C ARG A 237 -19.42 14.55 -8.98
N LEU A 238 -20.37 13.78 -8.46
CA LEU A 238 -21.10 14.11 -7.23
C LEU A 238 -20.14 14.33 -6.05
N LEU A 239 -19.19 13.42 -5.85
CA LEU A 239 -18.18 13.56 -4.78
C LEU A 239 -17.34 14.82 -4.94
N ALA A 240 -16.94 15.16 -6.17
CA ALA A 240 -16.19 16.40 -6.45
C ALA A 240 -17.01 17.65 -6.09
N GLU A 241 -18.28 17.70 -6.48
CA GLU A 241 -19.18 18.83 -6.19
C GLU A 241 -19.48 18.94 -4.68
N VAL A 242 -19.69 17.82 -3.99
CA VAL A 242 -19.83 17.78 -2.52
C VAL A 242 -18.55 18.28 -1.85
N GLY A 243 -17.37 17.84 -2.29
CA GLY A 243 -16.09 18.31 -1.78
C GLY A 243 -15.93 19.82 -1.93
N TYR A 244 -16.27 20.36 -3.10
CA TYR A 244 -16.27 21.81 -3.36
C TYR A 244 -17.22 22.56 -2.44
N LEU A 245 -18.45 22.06 -2.25
CA LEU A 245 -19.46 22.65 -1.36
C LEU A 245 -18.96 22.67 0.08
N ILE A 246 -18.44 21.55 0.59
CA ILE A 246 -17.87 21.48 1.95
C ILE A 246 -16.79 22.54 2.11
N LYS A 247 -15.83 22.59 1.20
CA LYS A 247 -14.72 23.56 1.25
C LYS A 247 -15.20 25.01 1.22
N ALA A 248 -16.22 25.32 0.43
CA ALA A 248 -16.80 26.66 0.34
C ALA A 248 -17.47 27.14 1.63
N GLN A 249 -17.91 26.22 2.50
CA GLN A 249 -18.53 26.52 3.79
C GLN A 249 -17.52 26.70 4.94
N LEU A 250 -16.23 26.46 4.70
CA LEU A 250 -15.20 26.47 5.73
C LEU A 250 -14.36 27.75 5.70
N ARG A 251 -13.79 28.06 6.85
CA ARG A 251 -12.81 29.17 7.01
C ARG A 251 -11.46 28.74 6.44
N LEU A 252 -10.59 29.72 6.17
CA LEU A 252 -9.24 29.43 5.69
C LEU A 252 -8.40 28.52 6.61
N ILE A 253 -8.67 28.56 7.92
CA ILE A 253 -7.96 27.78 8.93
C ILE A 253 -8.57 26.39 9.15
N ASP A 254 -9.75 26.13 8.62
CA ASP A 254 -10.44 24.85 8.73
C ASP A 254 -9.93 23.90 7.63
N PHE A 255 -9.98 22.62 7.90
CA PHE A 255 -9.52 21.59 6.96
C PHE A 255 -10.68 20.69 6.56
N ALA A 256 -10.74 20.35 5.27
CA ALA A 256 -11.65 19.36 4.74
C ALA A 256 -10.86 18.22 4.10
N PHE A 257 -11.26 17.00 4.41
CA PHE A 257 -10.60 15.77 3.94
C PHE A 257 -11.63 14.84 3.33
N ARG A 258 -11.21 14.09 2.30
CA ARG A 258 -11.89 12.88 1.92
C ARG A 258 -11.25 11.72 2.66
N TYR A 259 -12.04 11.02 3.50
CA TYR A 259 -11.55 9.91 4.31
C TYR A 259 -11.47 8.63 3.47
N GLY A 260 -12.48 8.36 2.67
CA GLY A 260 -12.55 7.23 1.72
C GLY A 260 -13.94 7.09 1.12
N GLY A 261 -14.08 6.49 -0.03
CA GLY A 261 -15.40 6.27 -0.65
C GLY A 261 -16.25 7.53 -0.70
N ASP A 262 -17.34 7.54 0.06
CA ASP A 262 -18.32 8.61 0.26
C ASP A 262 -18.22 9.32 1.62
N GLU A 263 -17.10 9.11 2.32
CA GLU A 263 -16.84 9.65 3.66
C GLU A 263 -15.92 10.87 3.61
N PHE A 264 -16.30 11.91 4.36
CA PHE A 264 -15.55 13.14 4.50
C PHE A 264 -15.31 13.48 5.98
N VAL A 265 -14.23 14.18 6.25
CA VAL A 265 -13.91 14.67 7.59
C VAL A 265 -13.62 16.17 7.53
N VAL A 266 -14.16 16.92 8.47
CA VAL A 266 -13.85 18.33 8.68
C VAL A 266 -13.18 18.50 10.03
N LEU A 267 -12.02 19.14 10.04
CA LEU A 267 -11.30 19.53 11.25
C LEU A 267 -11.43 21.04 11.43
N LEU A 268 -11.88 21.44 12.59
CA LEU A 268 -12.15 22.82 12.98
C LEU A 268 -11.20 23.24 14.12
N PRO A 269 -10.02 23.80 13.82
CA PRO A 269 -9.12 24.30 14.84
C PRO A 269 -9.76 25.39 15.70
N GLN A 270 -9.38 25.48 16.97
CA GLN A 270 -9.84 26.51 17.91
C GLN A 270 -11.38 26.67 17.93
N THR A 271 -12.11 25.59 17.75
CA THR A 271 -13.58 25.60 17.66
C THR A 271 -14.17 24.67 18.70
N PRO A 272 -14.80 25.20 19.75
CA PRO A 272 -15.49 24.42 20.78
C PRO A 272 -16.76 23.77 20.23
N LYS A 273 -17.33 22.83 20.98
CA LYS A 273 -18.43 21.96 20.58
C LYS A 273 -19.67 22.70 20.08
N ASP A 274 -20.09 23.73 20.79
CA ASP A 274 -21.26 24.56 20.44
C ASP A 274 -21.11 25.25 19.10
N GLN A 275 -19.94 25.80 18.82
CA GLN A 275 -19.63 26.41 17.54
C GLN A 275 -19.48 25.38 16.42
N ALA A 276 -18.92 24.22 16.71
CA ALA A 276 -18.80 23.14 15.73
C ALA A 276 -20.19 22.58 15.31
N VAL A 277 -21.16 22.55 16.22
CA VAL A 277 -22.56 22.19 15.90
C VAL A 277 -23.17 23.18 14.90
N VAL A 278 -22.87 24.48 15.02
CA VAL A 278 -23.34 25.49 14.05
C VAL A 278 -22.75 25.22 12.65
N VAL A 279 -21.46 24.88 12.60
CA VAL A 279 -20.81 24.53 11.33
C VAL A 279 -21.42 23.26 10.74
N ALA A 280 -21.64 22.22 11.54
CA ALA A 280 -22.24 20.95 11.10
C ALA A 280 -23.66 21.18 10.53
N LYS A 281 -24.50 22.00 11.21
CA LYS A 281 -25.84 22.36 10.69
C LYS A 281 -25.76 23.11 9.37
N ARG A 282 -24.87 24.08 9.24
CA ARG A 282 -24.66 24.83 7.99
C ARG A 282 -24.26 23.91 6.84
N LEU A 283 -23.35 22.94 7.08
CA LEU A 283 -22.97 21.94 6.09
C LEU A 283 -24.15 21.06 5.71
N GLN A 284 -24.93 20.58 6.67
CA GLN A 284 -26.12 19.77 6.44
C GLN A 284 -27.14 20.52 5.60
N ASP A 285 -27.48 21.77 5.94
CA ASP A 285 -28.43 22.58 5.20
C ASP A 285 -27.94 22.87 3.78
N SER A 286 -26.63 23.10 3.60
CA SER A 286 -26.04 23.32 2.28
C SER A 286 -26.09 22.05 1.42
N LEU A 287 -25.86 20.87 1.98
CA LEU A 287 -26.00 19.59 1.27
C LEU A 287 -27.44 19.31 0.87
N ARG A 288 -28.42 19.58 1.76
CA ARG A 288 -29.85 19.39 1.51
C ARG A 288 -30.39 20.32 0.42
N SER A 289 -29.93 21.56 0.38
CA SER A 289 -30.38 22.58 -0.57
C SER A 289 -29.61 22.54 -1.90
N GLY A 290 -28.50 21.82 -1.97
CA GLY A 290 -27.68 21.72 -3.17
C GLY A 290 -28.39 20.91 -4.27
N ALA A 291 -28.22 21.35 -5.52
CA ALA A 291 -28.56 20.59 -6.71
C ALA A 291 -27.29 20.16 -7.40
N PHE A 292 -26.99 18.87 -7.31
CA PHE A 292 -25.75 18.30 -7.78
C PHE A 292 -25.88 17.69 -9.17
N CYS A 293 -24.79 17.63 -9.92
CA CYS A 293 -24.70 17.08 -11.27
C CYS A 293 -25.62 17.76 -12.28
N SER A 294 -25.93 19.06 -12.08
CA SER A 294 -26.81 19.83 -12.95
C SER A 294 -26.25 20.00 -14.37
N GLU A 295 -24.94 20.10 -14.53
CA GLU A 295 -24.28 20.15 -15.84
C GLU A 295 -24.47 18.86 -16.67
N GLN A 296 -24.75 17.74 -16.03
CA GLN A 296 -25.08 16.46 -16.66
C GLN A 296 -26.60 16.31 -16.93
N GLY A 297 -27.37 17.36 -16.69
CA GLY A 297 -28.85 17.33 -16.81
C GLY A 297 -29.55 16.59 -15.68
N LEU A 298 -28.80 16.28 -14.58
CA LEU A 298 -29.29 15.65 -13.37
C LEU A 298 -29.44 16.72 -12.28
N ASN A 299 -30.42 16.63 -11.43
CA ASN A 299 -30.58 17.47 -10.24
C ASN A 299 -30.65 16.56 -9.02
N LEU A 300 -29.49 16.01 -8.62
CA LEU A 300 -29.44 15.08 -7.52
C LEU A 300 -29.50 15.84 -6.18
N SER A 301 -30.30 15.34 -5.26
CA SER A 301 -30.35 15.77 -3.87
C SER A 301 -29.50 14.87 -3.01
N VAL A 302 -28.65 15.44 -2.16
CA VAL A 302 -27.74 14.70 -1.30
C VAL A 302 -28.11 14.95 0.16
N ARG A 303 -28.12 13.88 0.93
CA ARG A 303 -28.22 13.92 2.40
C ARG A 303 -26.99 13.27 3.00
N ALA A 304 -26.70 13.61 4.24
CA ALA A 304 -25.55 13.07 4.94
C ALA A 304 -25.83 12.81 6.41
N SER A 305 -25.32 11.70 6.90
CA SER A 305 -25.23 11.40 8.32
C SER A 305 -23.91 11.95 8.85
N MET A 306 -23.96 12.68 9.96
CA MET A 306 -22.78 13.37 10.51
C MET A 306 -22.57 12.98 11.97
N GLY A 307 -21.30 12.89 12.38
CA GLY A 307 -20.92 12.72 13.78
C GLY A 307 -19.91 13.78 14.18
N LEU A 308 -20.06 14.34 15.36
CA LEU A 308 -19.23 15.43 15.90
C LEU A 308 -18.60 15.03 17.22
N ALA A 309 -17.29 15.26 17.33
CA ALA A 309 -16.53 15.09 18.56
C ALA A 309 -15.57 16.27 18.77
N THR A 310 -15.28 16.61 20.03
CA THR A 310 -14.45 17.77 20.41
C THR A 310 -13.32 17.33 21.33
N PHE A 311 -12.10 17.71 20.98
CA PHE A 311 -10.91 17.52 21.79
C PHE A 311 -10.70 18.70 22.78
N PRO A 312 -10.31 18.48 24.03
CA PRO A 312 -10.02 17.19 24.67
C PRO A 312 -11.23 16.56 25.40
N HIS A 313 -12.45 17.09 25.24
CA HIS A 313 -13.62 16.65 25.99
C HIS A 313 -14.05 15.21 25.67
N ASP A 314 -14.08 14.84 24.40
CA ASP A 314 -14.62 13.56 23.96
C ASP A 314 -13.51 12.54 23.66
N ALA A 315 -12.25 12.99 23.55
CA ALA A 315 -11.11 12.14 23.24
C ALA A 315 -9.81 12.75 23.77
N GLN A 316 -8.77 11.90 23.91
CA GLN A 316 -7.43 12.33 24.35
C GLN A 316 -6.32 12.04 23.35
N THR A 317 -6.62 11.27 22.30
CA THR A 317 -5.66 10.93 21.25
C THR A 317 -6.20 11.28 19.87
N PRO A 318 -5.33 11.45 18.84
CA PRO A 318 -5.75 11.68 17.44
C PRO A 318 -6.64 10.56 16.91
N HIS A 319 -6.38 9.32 17.29
CA HIS A 319 -7.17 8.16 16.87
C HIS A 319 -8.55 8.16 17.52
N ASP A 320 -8.64 8.46 18.82
CA ASP A 320 -9.91 8.44 19.55
C ASP A 320 -10.87 9.51 19.08
N ILE A 321 -10.38 10.71 18.70
CA ILE A 321 -11.29 11.79 18.25
C ILE A 321 -11.97 11.43 16.93
N ILE A 322 -11.26 10.79 16.00
CA ILE A 322 -11.86 10.27 14.77
C ILE A 322 -12.87 9.20 15.09
N ARG A 323 -12.47 8.21 15.90
CA ARG A 323 -13.35 7.10 16.30
C ARG A 323 -14.64 7.59 16.96
N GLN A 324 -14.57 8.55 17.86
CA GLN A 324 -15.76 9.12 18.51
C GLN A 324 -16.68 9.84 17.52
N ALA A 325 -16.13 10.60 16.58
CA ALA A 325 -16.91 11.24 15.53
C ALA A 325 -17.56 10.20 14.61
N ASP A 326 -16.81 9.18 14.19
CA ASP A 326 -17.31 8.07 13.36
C ASP A 326 -18.43 7.27 14.06
N GLU A 327 -18.26 6.90 15.34
CA GLU A 327 -19.29 6.22 16.13
C GLU A 327 -20.61 7.01 16.17
N MET A 328 -20.54 8.34 16.31
CA MET A 328 -21.72 9.19 16.30
C MET A 328 -22.36 9.26 14.91
N MET A 329 -21.59 9.36 13.85
CA MET A 329 -22.06 9.29 12.47
C MET A 329 -22.74 7.95 12.21
N TYR A 330 -22.11 6.85 12.60
CA TYR A 330 -22.64 5.49 12.43
C TYR A 330 -23.98 5.28 13.18
N MET A 331 -24.11 5.82 14.41
CA MET A 331 -25.38 5.82 15.12
C MET A 331 -26.48 6.54 14.33
N VAL A 332 -26.18 7.72 13.80
CA VAL A 332 -27.13 8.48 12.98
C VAL A 332 -27.50 7.71 11.71
N LYS A 333 -26.53 7.13 11.04
CA LYS A 333 -26.74 6.35 9.79
C LYS A 333 -27.67 5.16 10.00
N ASN A 334 -27.62 4.52 11.18
CA ASN A 334 -28.43 3.35 11.50
C ASN A 334 -29.80 3.70 12.15
N THR A 335 -30.04 4.93 12.54
CA THR A 335 -31.30 5.34 13.19
C THR A 335 -32.13 6.26 12.31
N THR A 336 -31.73 7.51 12.20
CA THR A 336 -32.53 8.58 11.59
C THR A 336 -32.07 8.94 10.20
N ARG A 337 -30.77 8.72 9.88
CA ARG A 337 -30.08 9.34 8.75
C ARG A 337 -30.31 10.84 8.67
N ASP A 338 -29.59 11.50 7.75
CA ASP A 338 -29.74 12.94 7.49
C ASP A 338 -29.81 13.77 8.79
N ASN A 339 -28.91 13.50 9.73
CA ASN A 339 -28.87 14.11 11.05
C ASN A 339 -27.44 14.23 11.58
N ILE A 340 -27.27 14.88 12.74
CA ILE A 340 -25.99 15.12 13.39
C ILE A 340 -26.00 14.43 14.76
N GLY A 341 -25.11 13.45 14.93
CA GLY A 341 -24.79 12.85 16.23
C GLY A 341 -23.68 13.64 16.93
N ILE A 342 -23.85 13.91 18.20
CA ILE A 342 -22.89 14.70 18.99
C ILE A 342 -22.34 13.81 20.09
N ALA A 343 -21.01 13.62 20.12
CA ALA A 343 -20.36 12.89 21.19
C ALA A 343 -20.60 13.59 22.53
N SER A 344 -21.08 12.86 23.49
CA SER A 344 -21.13 13.26 24.87
C SER A 344 -20.27 12.29 25.66
N ARG A 345 -19.39 12.78 26.51
CA ARG A 345 -18.64 11.94 27.43
C ARG A 345 -19.66 11.15 28.26
N GLY A 346 -19.83 9.88 27.91
CA GLY A 346 -20.51 8.97 28.82
C GLY A 346 -19.78 9.09 30.17
N LEU A 347 -20.48 9.45 31.21
CA LEU A 347 -20.02 9.27 32.57
C LEU A 347 -19.63 7.78 32.67
N MET A 348 -18.34 7.46 32.51
CA MET A 348 -17.83 6.25 33.12
C MET A 348 -17.99 6.47 34.61
N GLU A 349 -19.02 5.86 35.16
CA GLU A 349 -19.12 5.68 36.61
C GLU A 349 -17.83 4.96 37.07
N PRO A 350 -17.28 5.35 38.21
CA PRO A 350 -16.01 4.89 38.73
C PRO A 350 -15.95 3.40 39.00
#